data_b4b038f60e335e53194c9f70b009364b
#
_entry.id   b4b038f60e335e53194c9f70b009364b
#
_cell.length_a   1.000
_cell.length_b   1.000
_cell.length_c   1.000
_cell.angle_alpha   90.00
_cell.angle_beta   90.00
_cell.angle_gamma   90.00
#
_symmetry.space_group_name_H-M   'P 1'
#
loop_
_entity.id
_entity.type
_entity.pdbx_description
1 polymer ?
#
loop_
_entity_poly.entity_id
_entity_poly.type
_entity_poly.pdbx_seq_one_letter_code
_entity_poly.pdbx_strand_id
1 'polypeptide(L)'
;MYENISEYSDFALIGRDFSAFDTDYSVLGFANSSDKTELVLLNFNCSKDDICCEDLTLRENIILEKKNDSDLSDDFSAIVIDGQRFDFDSVYGETLECCELTRSYIISEFMKLGWKSDKLFDAPLDSLFINFIELENKIDDLSLLDLTKNVEIIFSKYQKTDYPLAKLSLELGKEVNIPIEIFDGENQIVIKNLKLLNSAEDSEMKEFFKNDIVFPYVEYSCDDEISVIFCLSDELDKPFKGMGGLATDDGVVALAVDNSSESNLKTAVIYSPIEQNTKHIECCLVCCEKILDKPVTEYRFSI
;
A
#
# COMPACT_ATOMS: atom_id res chain seq x y z
N MET A 1 -11.05 -16.27 -25.68
CA MET A 1 -12.37 -15.95 -25.12
C MET A 1 -12.51 -14.45 -25.34
N TYR A 2 -13.42 -14.02 -26.22
CA TYR A 2 -13.64 -12.59 -26.42
C TYR A 2 -14.44 -12.12 -25.21
N GLU A 3 -13.82 -11.40 -24.31
CA GLU A 3 -14.53 -10.70 -23.25
C GLU A 3 -15.49 -9.70 -23.88
N ASN A 4 -16.71 -9.67 -23.35
CA ASN A 4 -17.77 -8.86 -23.90
C ASN A 4 -17.40 -7.37 -23.75
N ILE A 5 -16.97 -6.75 -24.85
CA ILE A 5 -16.74 -5.29 -24.95
C ILE A 5 -18.01 -4.48 -24.57
N SER A 6 -19.15 -5.15 -24.40
CA SER A 6 -20.46 -4.55 -24.13
C SER A 6 -20.86 -4.52 -22.65
N GLU A 7 -19.94 -4.69 -21.72
CA GLU A 7 -20.28 -4.67 -20.29
C GLU A 7 -20.79 -3.29 -19.83
N TYR A 8 -20.22 -2.21 -20.37
CA TYR A 8 -20.60 -0.84 -20.05
C TYR A 8 -21.58 -0.29 -21.08
N SER A 9 -22.70 0.21 -20.61
CA SER A 9 -23.80 0.65 -21.46
C SER A 9 -24.12 2.15 -21.38
N ASP A 10 -23.64 2.83 -20.33
CA ASP A 10 -23.93 4.23 -20.09
C ASP A 10 -22.69 4.95 -19.53
N PHE A 11 -22.47 6.19 -19.98
CA PHE A 11 -21.29 6.99 -19.61
C PHE A 11 -21.69 8.43 -19.31
N ALA A 12 -21.12 9.01 -18.26
CA ALA A 12 -21.30 10.42 -17.93
C ALA A 12 -19.95 11.12 -17.78
N LEU A 13 -19.71 12.15 -18.59
CA LEU A 13 -18.44 12.87 -18.66
C LEU A 13 -18.30 13.87 -17.50
N ILE A 14 -17.19 13.81 -16.77
CA ILE A 14 -16.70 14.86 -15.87
C ILE A 14 -15.66 15.70 -16.59
N GLY A 15 -14.63 15.08 -17.14
CA GLY A 15 -13.63 15.70 -18.01
C GLY A 15 -12.81 16.80 -17.34
N ARG A 16 -12.37 16.60 -16.11
CA ARG A 16 -11.63 17.60 -15.31
C ARG A 16 -10.34 17.03 -14.75
N ASP A 17 -9.34 17.90 -14.64
CA ASP A 17 -8.03 17.57 -14.09
C ASP A 17 -7.87 18.14 -12.69
N PHE A 18 -7.09 17.46 -11.86
CA PHE A 18 -6.63 17.95 -10.56
C PHE A 18 -5.27 17.35 -10.21
N SER A 19 -4.62 17.91 -9.19
CA SER A 19 -3.38 17.37 -8.65
C SER A 19 -3.54 17.10 -7.16
N ALA A 20 -3.08 15.94 -6.71
CA ALA A 20 -3.06 15.55 -5.30
C ALA A 20 -1.81 14.72 -5.03
N PHE A 21 -1.16 14.97 -3.90
CA PHE A 21 0.02 14.21 -3.44
C PHE A 21 1.12 14.05 -4.51
N ASP A 22 1.46 15.16 -5.17
CA ASP A 22 2.44 15.23 -6.27
C ASP A 22 2.10 14.36 -7.51
N THR A 23 0.85 13.91 -7.61
CA THR A 23 0.33 13.18 -8.76
C THR A 23 -0.73 14.00 -9.48
N ASP A 24 -0.66 14.04 -10.80
CA ASP A 24 -1.67 14.63 -11.65
C ASP A 24 -2.72 13.60 -12.05
N TYR A 25 -3.97 13.96 -11.93
CA TYR A 25 -5.12 13.13 -12.27
C TYR A 25 -5.99 13.80 -13.33
N SER A 26 -6.57 12.99 -14.21
CA SER A 26 -7.64 13.39 -15.12
C SER A 26 -8.86 12.51 -14.85
N VAL A 27 -9.92 13.10 -14.31
CA VAL A 27 -11.19 12.41 -14.05
C VAL A 27 -11.99 12.38 -15.33
N LEU A 28 -12.14 11.21 -15.95
CA LEU A 28 -12.90 11.04 -17.17
C LEU A 28 -14.39 11.18 -16.89
N GLY A 29 -14.90 10.39 -15.94
CA GLY A 29 -16.30 10.39 -15.58
C GLY A 29 -16.77 9.04 -15.06
N PHE A 30 -18.07 8.81 -15.10
CA PHE A 30 -18.69 7.55 -14.69
C PHE A 30 -18.96 6.64 -15.87
N ALA A 31 -18.78 5.33 -15.65
CA ALA A 31 -19.16 4.26 -16.55
C ALA A 31 -20.08 3.28 -15.80
N ASN A 32 -21.25 3.00 -16.37
CA ASN A 32 -22.22 2.03 -15.84
C ASN A 32 -22.16 0.71 -16.58
N SER A 33 -22.10 -0.36 -15.81
CA SER A 33 -22.38 -1.73 -16.28
C SER A 33 -23.75 -2.21 -15.80
N SER A 34 -24.05 -3.50 -16.01
CA SER A 34 -25.31 -4.10 -15.54
C SER A 34 -25.45 -4.09 -14.01
N ASP A 35 -24.35 -4.16 -13.29
CA ASP A 35 -24.28 -4.44 -11.85
C ASP A 35 -23.56 -3.34 -11.03
N LYS A 36 -22.74 -2.50 -11.65
CA LYS A 36 -21.94 -1.50 -10.95
C LYS A 36 -21.84 -0.16 -11.67
N THR A 37 -21.46 0.86 -10.92
CA THR A 37 -21.01 2.17 -11.41
C THR A 37 -19.55 2.34 -11.03
N GLU A 38 -18.72 2.71 -11.97
CA GLU A 38 -17.31 3.01 -11.74
C GLU A 38 -16.97 4.44 -12.12
N LEU A 39 -16.22 5.11 -11.27
CA LEU A 39 -15.52 6.34 -11.62
C LEU A 39 -14.23 5.96 -12.36
N VAL A 40 -14.03 6.54 -13.53
CA VAL A 40 -12.83 6.29 -14.35
C VAL A 40 -11.93 7.51 -14.31
N LEU A 41 -10.68 7.29 -13.95
CA LEU A 41 -9.68 8.35 -13.96
C LEU A 41 -8.32 7.84 -14.46
N LEU A 42 -7.56 8.76 -15.05
CA LEU A 42 -6.15 8.56 -15.38
C LEU A 42 -5.29 9.29 -14.36
N ASN A 43 -4.24 8.64 -13.89
CA ASN A 43 -3.16 9.32 -13.20
C ASN A 43 -1.89 9.27 -14.06
N PHE A 44 -1.23 10.41 -14.08
CA PHE A 44 0.05 10.57 -14.74
C PHE A 44 1.10 10.35 -13.66
N ASN A 45 1.67 9.16 -13.63
CA ASN A 45 2.77 8.87 -12.74
C ASN A 45 3.96 9.71 -13.24
N CYS A 46 4.07 10.94 -12.71
CA CYS A 46 5.36 11.60 -12.79
C CYS A 46 6.33 10.64 -12.14
N SER A 47 7.23 10.08 -12.92
CA SER A 47 8.34 9.31 -12.37
C SER A 47 8.83 10.11 -11.17
N LYS A 48 8.50 9.65 -9.96
CA LYS A 48 9.18 10.16 -8.77
C LYS A 48 10.61 9.94 -9.17
N ASP A 49 11.37 11.03 -9.31
CA ASP A 49 12.80 10.95 -9.57
C ASP A 49 13.25 9.78 -8.72
N ASP A 50 13.78 8.73 -9.34
CA ASP A 50 14.25 7.56 -8.60
C ASP A 50 15.21 8.12 -7.55
N ILE A 51 14.67 8.39 -6.35
CA ILE A 51 15.50 8.76 -5.22
C ILE A 51 16.41 7.56 -5.13
N CYS A 52 17.66 7.76 -5.48
CA CYS A 52 18.61 6.67 -5.54
C CYS A 52 18.67 6.12 -4.12
N CYS A 53 17.90 5.05 -3.87
CA CYS A 53 17.77 4.43 -2.54
C CYS A 53 19.13 4.04 -1.97
N GLU A 54 20.16 3.96 -2.84
CA GLU A 54 21.54 3.66 -2.48
C GLU A 54 22.16 4.73 -1.56
N ASP A 55 21.65 5.96 -1.55
CA ASP A 55 22.14 7.05 -0.70
C ASP A 55 21.43 7.14 0.65
N LEU A 56 20.31 6.40 0.83
CA LEU A 56 19.54 6.40 2.07
C LEU A 56 20.04 5.32 3.03
N THR A 57 19.97 5.61 4.33
CA THR A 57 20.09 4.57 5.36
C THR A 57 18.86 3.68 5.37
N LEU A 58 18.98 2.46 5.92
CA LEU A 58 17.84 1.55 6.07
C LEU A 58 16.67 2.23 6.81
N ARG A 59 16.96 2.98 7.86
CA ARG A 59 15.97 3.75 8.60
C ARG A 59 15.25 4.79 7.74
N GLU A 60 16.01 5.59 6.99
CA GLU A 60 15.44 6.61 6.11
C GLU A 60 14.59 5.99 5.03
N ASN A 61 15.02 4.84 4.47
CA ASN A 61 14.25 4.11 3.49
C ASN A 61 12.92 3.61 4.05
N ILE A 62 12.91 2.96 5.22
CA ILE A 62 11.67 2.49 5.87
C ILE A 62 10.71 3.67 6.10
N ILE A 63 11.21 4.80 6.60
CA ILE A 63 10.39 5.99 6.83
C ILE A 63 9.83 6.54 5.51
N LEU A 64 10.65 6.56 4.46
CA LEU A 64 10.24 7.05 3.15
C LEU A 64 9.21 6.12 2.50
N GLU A 65 9.45 4.80 2.50
CA GLU A 65 8.50 3.81 1.99
C GLU A 65 7.15 3.94 2.71
N LYS A 66 7.17 3.98 4.04
CA LYS A 66 5.94 4.09 4.82
C LYS A 66 5.22 5.43 4.66
N LYS A 67 5.94 6.52 4.41
CA LYS A 67 5.31 7.77 3.97
C LYS A 67 4.69 7.63 2.59
N ASN A 68 5.43 7.05 1.66
CA ASN A 68 4.94 6.86 0.30
C ASN A 68 3.73 5.92 0.26
N ASP A 69 3.74 4.80 0.99
CA ASP A 69 2.58 3.91 1.14
C ASP A 69 1.37 4.66 1.71
N SER A 70 1.62 5.62 2.62
CA SER A 70 0.54 6.41 3.22
C SER A 70 0.08 7.58 2.35
N ASP A 71 0.87 8.00 1.37
CA ASP A 71 0.56 9.11 0.45
C ASP A 71 0.07 8.60 -0.91
N LEU A 72 0.07 7.27 -1.14
CA LEU A 72 -0.29 6.67 -2.42
C LEU A 72 -1.76 6.32 -2.54
N SER A 73 -2.26 6.57 -3.66
CA SER A 73 -3.42 6.27 -4.50
C SER A 73 -4.49 5.28 -4.02
N ASP A 74 -4.29 4.49 -2.99
CA ASP A 74 -5.23 3.46 -2.53
C ASP A 74 -6.32 4.02 -1.61
N ASP A 75 -6.20 5.28 -1.21
CA ASP A 75 -7.08 5.93 -0.25
C ASP A 75 -8.21 6.75 -0.88
N PHE A 76 -8.54 6.52 -2.15
CA PHE A 76 -9.78 7.06 -2.71
C PHE A 76 -10.96 6.55 -1.88
N SER A 77 -11.68 7.45 -1.24
CA SER A 77 -12.78 7.05 -0.35
C SER A 77 -14.15 7.46 -0.84
N ALA A 78 -14.26 8.58 -1.54
CA ALA A 78 -15.54 9.04 -2.05
C ALA A 78 -15.38 10.11 -3.16
N ILE A 79 -16.47 10.30 -3.90
CA ILE A 79 -16.70 11.49 -4.71
C ILE A 79 -17.93 12.26 -4.19
N VAL A 80 -17.85 13.58 -4.16
CA VAL A 80 -18.98 14.44 -3.79
C VAL A 80 -19.39 15.25 -5.01
N ILE A 81 -20.67 15.20 -5.36
CA ILE A 81 -21.25 15.93 -6.49
C ILE A 81 -22.40 16.78 -5.96
N ASP A 82 -22.29 18.10 -6.06
CA ASP A 82 -23.29 19.05 -5.55
C ASP A 82 -23.69 18.79 -4.08
N GLY A 83 -22.72 18.37 -3.25
CA GLY A 83 -22.93 18.04 -1.84
C GLY A 83 -23.44 16.62 -1.56
N GLN A 84 -23.78 15.85 -2.58
CA GLN A 84 -24.13 14.44 -2.42
C GLN A 84 -22.86 13.58 -2.46
N ARG A 85 -22.61 12.78 -1.42
CA ARG A 85 -21.46 11.89 -1.29
C ARG A 85 -21.78 10.50 -1.85
N PHE A 86 -20.84 9.95 -2.62
CA PHE A 86 -20.83 8.60 -3.12
C PHE A 86 -19.53 7.94 -2.66
N ASP A 87 -19.66 6.95 -1.77
CA ASP A 87 -18.51 6.22 -1.23
C ASP A 87 -18.02 5.17 -2.21
N PHE A 88 -16.74 4.86 -2.16
CA PHE A 88 -16.07 3.89 -3.00
C PHE A 88 -15.95 2.55 -2.27
N ASP A 89 -16.13 1.44 -3.01
CA ASP A 89 -16.00 0.08 -2.49
C ASP A 89 -14.61 -0.50 -2.80
N SER A 90 -14.18 -0.36 -4.05
CA SER A 90 -12.90 -0.92 -4.50
C SER A 90 -12.24 -0.06 -5.57
N VAL A 91 -10.93 -0.18 -5.67
CA VAL A 91 -10.11 0.49 -6.68
C VAL A 91 -9.33 -0.58 -7.44
N TYR A 92 -9.40 -0.52 -8.75
CA TYR A 92 -8.58 -1.35 -9.63
C TYR A 92 -7.85 -0.45 -10.64
N GLY A 93 -6.55 -0.63 -10.78
CA GLY A 93 -5.73 0.17 -11.69
C GLY A 93 -4.74 -0.65 -12.48
N GLU A 94 -4.40 -0.21 -13.69
CA GLU A 94 -3.35 -0.80 -14.52
C GLU A 94 -2.68 0.25 -15.41
N THR A 95 -1.49 -0.06 -15.91
CA THR A 95 -0.82 0.77 -16.90
C THR A 95 -1.52 0.71 -18.25
N LEU A 96 -1.54 1.81 -18.99
CA LEU A 96 -2.12 1.83 -20.34
C LEU A 96 -1.36 0.94 -21.32
N GLU A 97 -0.09 0.67 -21.09
CA GLU A 97 0.70 -0.26 -21.91
C GLU A 97 0.13 -1.68 -21.90
N CYS A 98 -0.34 -2.14 -20.73
CA CYS A 98 -0.94 -3.47 -20.55
C CYS A 98 -2.46 -3.46 -20.72
N CYS A 99 -3.04 -2.33 -21.16
CA CYS A 99 -4.48 -2.11 -21.19
C CYS A 99 -5.19 -3.08 -22.15
N GLU A 100 -6.14 -3.81 -21.60
CA GLU A 100 -7.01 -4.69 -22.38
C GLU A 100 -7.92 -3.88 -23.34
N LEU A 101 -8.41 -4.54 -24.41
CA LEU A 101 -9.29 -3.92 -25.41
C LEU A 101 -10.51 -3.23 -24.80
N THR A 102 -11.07 -3.81 -23.74
CA THR A 102 -12.25 -3.29 -23.02
C THR A 102 -11.98 -1.89 -22.47
N ARG A 103 -10.80 -1.66 -21.92
CA ARG A 103 -10.42 -0.38 -21.28
C ARG A 103 -10.08 0.70 -22.30
N SER A 104 -9.42 0.32 -23.38
CA SER A 104 -9.23 1.21 -24.53
C SER A 104 -10.59 1.65 -25.11
N TYR A 105 -11.59 0.78 -25.09
CA TYR A 105 -12.95 1.13 -25.48
C TYR A 105 -13.54 2.20 -24.55
N ILE A 106 -13.43 2.04 -23.23
CA ILE A 106 -13.97 3.00 -22.25
C ILE A 106 -13.36 4.40 -22.46
N ILE A 107 -12.03 4.49 -22.61
CA ILE A 107 -11.35 5.76 -22.93
C ILE A 107 -11.93 6.36 -24.21
N SER A 108 -12.15 5.54 -25.23
CA SER A 108 -12.70 6.01 -26.51
C SER A 108 -14.12 6.54 -26.38
N GLU A 109 -14.95 5.99 -25.48
CA GLU A 109 -16.30 6.51 -25.21
C GLU A 109 -16.24 7.90 -24.54
N PHE A 110 -15.37 8.11 -23.55
CA PHE A 110 -15.16 9.43 -22.97
C PHE A 110 -14.62 10.44 -24.00
N MET A 111 -13.73 10.03 -24.91
CA MET A 111 -13.28 10.88 -26.01
C MET A 111 -14.45 11.29 -26.94
N LYS A 112 -15.38 10.39 -27.25
CA LYS A 112 -16.59 10.69 -28.04
C LYS A 112 -17.51 11.67 -27.30
N LEU A 113 -17.58 11.60 -25.98
CA LEU A 113 -18.32 12.55 -25.14
C LEU A 113 -17.62 13.92 -25.03
N GLY A 114 -16.40 14.05 -25.53
CA GLY A 114 -15.67 15.31 -25.60
C GLY A 114 -14.48 15.44 -24.66
N TRP A 115 -14.15 14.38 -23.87
CA TRP A 115 -12.94 14.39 -23.09
C TRP A 115 -11.69 14.52 -23.96
N LYS A 116 -10.77 15.38 -23.53
CA LYS A 116 -9.48 15.63 -24.20
C LYS A 116 -8.42 15.82 -23.12
N SER A 117 -7.26 15.28 -23.36
CA SER A 117 -6.08 15.54 -22.54
C SER A 117 -4.87 15.71 -23.44
N ASP A 118 -4.25 16.88 -23.39
CA ASP A 118 -2.99 17.10 -24.11
C ASP A 118 -1.85 16.27 -23.47
N LYS A 119 -1.94 16.02 -22.16
CA LYS A 119 -0.98 15.21 -21.41
C LYS A 119 -0.92 13.75 -21.89
N LEU A 120 -2.03 13.19 -22.35
CA LEU A 120 -2.10 11.79 -22.83
C LEU A 120 -1.16 11.52 -24.02
N PHE A 121 -0.93 12.53 -24.85
CA PHE A 121 -0.09 12.39 -26.05
C PHE A 121 1.39 12.59 -25.79
N ASP A 122 1.73 13.23 -24.68
CA ASP A 122 3.11 13.58 -24.33
C ASP A 122 3.74 12.59 -23.32
N ALA A 123 2.93 11.82 -22.61
CA ALA A 123 3.39 10.89 -21.61
C ALA A 123 3.65 9.49 -22.20
N PRO A 124 4.71 8.78 -21.76
CA PRO A 124 4.90 7.37 -22.09
C PRO A 124 3.73 6.51 -21.56
N LEU A 125 3.33 5.49 -22.33
CA LEU A 125 2.17 4.65 -21.97
C LEU A 125 2.38 3.85 -20.67
N ASP A 126 3.61 3.51 -20.35
CA ASP A 126 4.02 2.83 -19.11
C ASP A 126 3.96 3.73 -17.88
N SER A 127 3.94 5.06 -18.06
CA SER A 127 3.76 6.05 -16.99
C SER A 127 2.31 6.48 -16.77
N LEU A 128 1.39 5.98 -17.58
CA LEU A 128 -0.04 6.28 -17.51
C LEU A 128 -0.79 5.12 -16.89
N PHE A 129 -1.49 5.41 -15.78
CA PHE A 129 -2.37 4.44 -15.12
C PHE A 129 -3.82 4.84 -15.34
N ILE A 130 -4.64 3.85 -15.69
CA ILE A 130 -6.09 4.00 -15.67
C ILE A 130 -6.64 3.31 -14.43
N ASN A 131 -7.44 4.04 -13.66
CA ASN A 131 -8.08 3.53 -12.46
C ASN A 131 -9.59 3.46 -12.68
N PHE A 132 -10.17 2.33 -12.24
CA PHE A 132 -11.60 2.09 -12.15
C PHE A 132 -11.93 1.98 -10.68
N ILE A 133 -12.75 2.90 -10.20
CA ILE A 133 -13.12 3.01 -8.79
C ILE A 133 -14.60 2.69 -8.70
N GLU A 134 -14.91 1.51 -8.16
CA GLU A 134 -16.29 1.07 -7.99
C GLU A 134 -16.98 1.84 -6.86
N LEU A 135 -18.20 2.29 -7.09
CA LEU A 135 -19.04 2.88 -6.05
C LEU A 135 -19.69 1.78 -5.19
N GLU A 136 -19.80 2.00 -3.88
CA GLU A 136 -20.56 1.10 -2.98
C GLU A 136 -22.00 0.86 -3.47
N ASN A 137 -22.61 1.88 -4.07
CA ASN A 137 -23.96 1.81 -4.57
C ASN A 137 -24.00 2.22 -6.04
N LYS A 138 -24.58 1.34 -6.87
CA LYS A 138 -24.80 1.63 -8.29
C LYS A 138 -25.73 2.84 -8.47
N ILE A 139 -25.39 3.68 -9.42
CA ILE A 139 -26.24 4.79 -9.88
C ILE A 139 -27.03 4.29 -11.08
N ASP A 140 -28.35 4.13 -10.94
CA ASP A 140 -29.20 3.57 -12.00
C ASP A 140 -29.28 4.45 -13.25
N ASP A 141 -29.24 5.77 -13.08
CA ASP A 141 -29.35 6.74 -14.17
C ASP A 141 -28.32 7.87 -13.98
N LEU A 142 -27.23 7.81 -14.74
CA LEU A 142 -26.16 8.79 -14.70
C LEU A 142 -26.61 10.18 -15.19
N SER A 143 -27.69 10.26 -15.99
CA SER A 143 -28.20 11.54 -16.49
C SER A 143 -28.81 12.43 -15.40
N LEU A 144 -29.09 11.86 -14.23
CA LEU A 144 -29.58 12.60 -13.06
C LEU A 144 -28.47 13.36 -12.32
N LEU A 145 -27.22 13.07 -12.60
CA LEU A 145 -26.07 13.74 -11.99
C LEU A 145 -25.79 15.07 -12.69
N ASP A 146 -25.81 16.16 -11.94
CA ASP A 146 -25.38 17.46 -12.47
C ASP A 146 -23.87 17.64 -12.34
N LEU A 147 -23.13 17.00 -13.25
CA LEU A 147 -21.67 17.02 -13.28
C LEU A 147 -21.06 18.38 -13.66
N THR A 148 -21.90 19.38 -13.99
CA THR A 148 -21.43 20.75 -14.25
C THR A 148 -21.18 21.54 -12.96
N LYS A 149 -21.70 21.06 -11.85
CA LYS A 149 -21.56 21.68 -10.53
C LYS A 149 -20.22 21.33 -9.84
N ASN A 150 -20.16 21.64 -8.54
CA ASN A 150 -18.99 21.34 -7.73
C ASN A 150 -18.82 19.82 -7.60
N VAL A 151 -17.66 19.33 -7.97
CA VAL A 151 -17.24 17.95 -7.81
C VAL A 151 -15.99 17.93 -6.94
N GLU A 152 -15.97 17.09 -5.93
CA GLU A 152 -14.82 16.91 -5.05
C GLU A 152 -14.45 15.43 -4.99
N ILE A 153 -13.15 15.12 -5.08
CA ILE A 153 -12.60 13.79 -4.78
C ILE A 153 -12.10 13.80 -3.34
N ILE A 154 -12.43 12.76 -2.59
CA ILE A 154 -12.03 12.60 -1.20
C ILE A 154 -11.08 11.41 -1.09
N PHE A 155 -9.94 11.67 -0.48
CA PHE A 155 -8.98 10.65 -0.06
C PHE A 155 -9.05 10.54 1.47
N SER A 156 -9.08 9.33 1.98
CA SER A 156 -9.14 9.09 3.42
C SER A 156 -7.97 8.23 3.88
N LYS A 157 -7.28 8.67 4.90
CA LYS A 157 -6.20 7.92 5.51
C LYS A 157 -6.72 7.15 6.72
N TYR A 158 -6.70 5.82 6.64
CA TYR A 158 -7.13 4.91 7.72
C TYR A 158 -5.97 4.39 8.55
N GLN A 159 -4.75 4.63 8.12
CA GLN A 159 -3.55 4.13 8.76
C GLN A 159 -2.92 5.18 9.67
N LYS A 160 -2.59 4.78 10.90
CA LYS A 160 -1.76 5.54 11.83
C LYS A 160 -0.39 4.88 11.91
N THR A 161 0.67 5.65 11.67
CA THR A 161 2.06 5.17 11.71
C THR A 161 2.82 5.88 12.81
N ASP A 162 3.65 5.14 13.54
CA ASP A 162 4.55 5.65 14.59
C ASP A 162 5.96 5.09 14.39
N TYR A 163 6.95 5.87 14.78
CA TYR A 163 8.39 5.54 14.65
C TYR A 163 9.07 5.59 16.03
N PRO A 164 8.83 4.61 16.91
CA PRO A 164 9.29 4.66 18.30
C PRO A 164 10.81 4.58 18.44
N LEU A 165 11.53 3.99 17.47
CA LEU A 165 12.99 3.80 17.48
C LEU A 165 13.50 3.20 18.79
N ALA A 166 12.76 2.26 19.35
CA ALA A 166 13.07 1.63 20.63
C ALA A 166 14.12 0.54 20.44
N LYS A 167 15.31 0.76 21.01
CA LYS A 167 16.42 -0.19 20.99
C LYS A 167 16.23 -1.28 22.05
N LEU A 168 16.45 -2.52 21.64
CA LEU A 168 16.26 -3.72 22.43
C LEU A 168 17.51 -4.59 22.39
N SER A 169 17.80 -5.23 23.53
CA SER A 169 18.87 -6.19 23.70
C SER A 169 18.24 -7.49 24.15
N LEU A 170 18.15 -8.47 23.26
CA LEU A 170 17.38 -9.69 23.46
C LEU A 170 18.28 -10.93 23.41
N GLU A 171 18.07 -11.88 24.35
CA GLU A 171 18.71 -13.19 24.35
C GLU A 171 17.77 -14.24 23.76
N LEU A 172 18.30 -15.10 22.90
CA LEU A 172 17.55 -16.18 22.26
C LEU A 172 16.92 -17.12 23.29
N GLY A 173 15.63 -17.39 23.16
CA GLY A 173 14.88 -18.32 24.00
C GLY A 173 14.65 -17.85 25.42
N LYS A 174 15.02 -16.61 25.76
CA LYS A 174 14.77 -16.04 27.09
C LYS A 174 13.45 -15.24 27.05
N GLU A 175 12.52 -15.65 27.90
CA GLU A 175 11.30 -14.89 28.10
C GLU A 175 11.59 -13.52 28.73
N VAL A 176 10.97 -12.49 28.17
CA VAL A 176 11.05 -11.12 28.67
C VAL A 176 9.65 -10.51 28.72
N ASN A 177 9.53 -9.38 29.38
CA ASN A 177 8.32 -8.56 29.37
C ASN A 177 8.76 -7.10 29.27
N ILE A 178 9.04 -6.66 28.05
CA ILE A 178 9.54 -5.31 27.79
C ILE A 178 8.39 -4.51 27.16
N PRO A 179 7.73 -3.62 27.92
CA PRO A 179 6.71 -2.75 27.37
C PRO A 179 7.33 -1.61 26.58
N ILE A 180 6.72 -1.31 25.42
CA ILE A 180 7.07 -0.17 24.58
C ILE A 180 5.80 0.61 24.30
N GLU A 181 5.76 1.86 24.72
CA GLU A 181 4.67 2.78 24.42
C GLU A 181 4.80 3.26 22.97
N ILE A 182 3.69 3.30 22.26
CA ILE A 182 3.57 3.71 20.87
C ILE A 182 2.35 4.62 20.68
N PHE A 183 2.31 5.37 19.56
CA PHE A 183 1.24 6.32 19.26
C PHE A 183 0.99 7.31 20.41
N ASP A 184 2.09 7.94 20.90
CA ASP A 184 2.05 8.90 22.02
C ASP A 184 1.46 8.32 23.32
N GLY A 185 1.64 7.02 23.56
CA GLY A 185 1.15 6.32 24.75
C GLY A 185 -0.31 5.82 24.66
N GLU A 186 -0.95 5.96 23.49
CA GLU A 186 -2.30 5.42 23.28
C GLU A 186 -2.33 3.89 23.27
N ASN A 187 -1.24 3.27 22.83
CA ASN A 187 -1.08 1.81 22.74
C ASN A 187 0.25 1.35 23.34
N GLN A 188 0.31 0.07 23.66
CA GLN A 188 1.52 -0.57 24.17
C GLN A 188 1.77 -1.89 23.47
N ILE A 189 3.00 -2.11 23.09
CA ILE A 189 3.52 -3.42 22.65
C ILE A 189 4.34 -4.00 23.77
N VAL A 190 4.17 -5.29 24.07
CA VAL A 190 4.98 -5.99 25.06
C VAL A 190 5.79 -7.08 24.37
N ILE A 191 7.09 -6.90 24.32
CA ILE A 191 8.02 -7.89 23.78
C ILE A 191 8.11 -9.08 24.75
N LYS A 192 7.97 -10.28 24.21
CA LYS A 192 7.91 -11.53 24.97
C LYS A 192 9.12 -12.42 24.77
N ASN A 193 9.58 -12.56 23.53
CA ASN A 193 10.59 -13.55 23.19
C ASN A 193 11.34 -13.17 21.92
N LEU A 194 12.57 -13.68 21.82
CA LEU A 194 13.32 -13.74 20.56
C LEU A 194 13.50 -15.20 20.19
N LYS A 195 13.15 -15.55 18.96
CA LYS A 195 13.29 -16.90 18.39
C LYS A 195 14.00 -16.86 17.04
N LEU A 196 14.31 -18.02 16.51
CA LEU A 196 14.95 -18.17 15.21
C LEU A 196 14.05 -18.97 14.28
N LEU A 197 13.97 -18.52 13.04
CA LEU A 197 13.40 -19.22 11.92
C LEU A 197 14.53 -19.72 11.04
N ASN A 198 14.64 -21.05 10.89
CA ASN A 198 15.69 -21.66 10.09
C ASN A 198 15.11 -22.12 8.75
N SER A 199 15.62 -21.58 7.63
CA SER A 199 15.17 -21.96 6.30
C SER A 199 15.31 -23.46 6.01
N ALA A 200 16.25 -24.16 6.67
CA ALA A 200 16.43 -25.60 6.52
C ALA A 200 15.32 -26.43 7.18
N GLU A 201 14.57 -25.89 8.11
CA GLU A 201 13.50 -26.58 8.84
C GLU A 201 12.12 -26.35 8.21
N ASP A 202 11.99 -25.34 7.38
CA ASP A 202 10.78 -24.97 6.67
C ASP A 202 10.80 -25.48 5.22
N SER A 203 9.78 -26.25 4.82
CA SER A 203 9.71 -26.86 3.49
C SER A 203 9.55 -25.86 2.37
N GLU A 204 8.81 -24.77 2.62
CA GLU A 204 8.58 -23.71 1.63
C GLU A 204 9.84 -22.84 1.49
N MET A 205 10.47 -22.50 2.61
CA MET A 205 11.69 -21.71 2.58
C MET A 205 12.88 -22.43 1.91
N LYS A 206 12.95 -23.77 1.98
CA LYS A 206 13.98 -24.56 1.28
C LYS A 206 13.95 -24.39 -0.24
N GLU A 207 12.81 -24.11 -0.81
CA GLU A 207 12.68 -23.90 -2.26
C GLU A 207 13.33 -22.57 -2.68
N PHE A 208 13.31 -21.57 -1.80
CA PHE A 208 13.81 -20.22 -2.10
C PHE A 208 15.28 -20.03 -1.68
N PHE A 209 15.73 -20.68 -0.63
CA PHE A 209 17.09 -20.47 -0.11
C PHE A 209 17.99 -21.68 -0.36
N LYS A 210 19.06 -21.48 -1.15
CA LYS A 210 20.05 -22.53 -1.46
C LYS A 210 20.93 -22.91 -0.28
N ASN A 211 21.00 -22.06 0.74
CA ASN A 211 21.82 -22.25 1.95
C ASN A 211 20.93 -22.22 3.19
N ASP A 212 21.36 -22.87 4.25
CA ASP A 212 20.69 -22.77 5.54
C ASP A 212 20.86 -21.36 6.10
N ILE A 213 19.80 -20.56 5.98
CA ILE A 213 19.75 -19.17 6.46
C ILE A 213 18.89 -19.11 7.71
N VAL A 214 19.31 -18.32 8.67
CA VAL A 214 18.61 -18.16 9.95
C VAL A 214 18.15 -16.71 10.08
N PHE A 215 16.85 -16.54 10.29
CA PHE A 215 16.23 -15.23 10.55
C PHE A 215 15.77 -15.14 12.00
N PRO A 216 16.10 -14.06 12.70
CA PRO A 216 15.51 -13.82 14.00
C PRO A 216 14.07 -13.29 13.83
N TYR A 217 13.20 -13.67 14.77
CA TYR A 217 11.88 -13.07 14.89
C TYR A 217 11.53 -12.78 16.34
N VAL A 218 10.74 -11.74 16.53
CA VAL A 218 10.28 -11.28 17.84
C VAL A 218 8.84 -11.71 18.05
N GLU A 219 8.56 -12.34 19.19
CA GLU A 219 7.21 -12.56 19.67
C GLU A 219 6.79 -11.38 20.55
N TYR A 220 5.61 -10.84 20.30
CA TYR A 220 5.06 -9.72 21.06
C TYR A 220 3.56 -9.85 21.27
N SER A 221 3.02 -9.13 22.25
CA SER A 221 1.59 -8.99 22.45
C SER A 221 1.19 -7.51 22.36
N CYS A 222 0.01 -7.26 21.81
CA CYS A 222 -0.66 -5.96 21.82
C CYS A 222 -2.18 -6.19 21.77
N ASP A 223 -2.93 -5.23 22.29
CA ASP A 223 -4.39 -5.34 22.40
C ASP A 223 -5.09 -5.12 21.05
N ASP A 224 -4.44 -4.40 20.12
CA ASP A 224 -4.98 -4.05 18.81
C ASP A 224 -4.24 -4.76 17.68
N GLU A 225 -4.82 -4.71 16.48
CA GLU A 225 -4.15 -5.14 15.24
C GLU A 225 -3.09 -4.12 14.83
N ILE A 226 -1.91 -4.27 15.38
CA ILE A 226 -0.77 -3.43 15.09
C ILE A 226 0.29 -4.30 14.41
N SER A 227 0.75 -3.85 13.23
CA SER A 227 1.92 -4.39 12.57
C SER A 227 3.17 -3.66 13.03
N VAL A 228 4.30 -4.36 13.05
CA VAL A 228 5.57 -3.82 13.56
C VAL A 228 6.72 -4.20 12.65
N ILE A 229 7.71 -3.31 12.55
CA ILE A 229 8.95 -3.54 11.80
C ILE A 229 10.12 -3.45 12.77
N PHE A 230 10.90 -4.54 12.84
CA PHE A 230 12.16 -4.60 13.55
C PHE A 230 13.34 -4.71 12.60
N CYS A 231 14.44 -4.02 12.92
CA CYS A 231 15.72 -4.14 12.24
C CYS A 231 16.85 -4.44 13.23
N LEU A 232 17.96 -5.02 12.76
CA LEU A 232 19.17 -5.10 13.56
C LEU A 232 19.69 -3.67 13.82
N SER A 233 20.10 -3.41 15.08
CA SER A 233 20.51 -2.06 15.50
C SER A 233 21.73 -1.55 14.75
N ASP A 234 22.62 -2.43 14.34
CA ASP A 234 23.85 -2.09 13.62
C ASP A 234 23.63 -1.87 12.11
N GLU A 235 22.41 -2.14 11.59
CA GLU A 235 22.06 -1.95 10.19
C GLU A 235 21.30 -0.66 9.93
N LEU A 236 20.65 -0.09 10.95
CA LEU A 236 19.77 1.07 10.81
C LEU A 236 20.42 2.27 10.14
N ASP A 237 21.68 2.55 10.49
CA ASP A 237 22.44 3.71 10.00
C ASP A 237 23.38 3.33 8.84
N LYS A 238 23.32 2.10 8.32
CA LYS A 238 24.05 1.67 7.13
C LYS A 238 23.30 2.08 5.86
N PRO A 239 24.03 2.37 4.76
CA PRO A 239 23.40 2.59 3.47
C PRO A 239 22.47 1.43 3.12
N PHE A 240 21.27 1.73 2.67
CA PHE A 240 20.30 0.75 2.23
C PHE A 240 20.80 0.10 0.93
N LYS A 241 21.07 -1.19 0.99
CA LYS A 241 21.53 -1.96 -0.18
C LYS A 241 20.41 -2.72 -0.88
N GLY A 242 19.17 -2.29 -0.69
CA GLY A 242 18.00 -3.09 -1.00
C GLY A 242 17.80 -4.22 0.02
N MET A 243 16.69 -4.90 0.00
CA MET A 243 16.54 -6.18 0.72
C MET A 243 17.34 -7.29 0.01
N GLY A 244 18.50 -6.94 -0.53
CA GLY A 244 19.33 -7.76 -1.43
C GLY A 244 19.90 -9.03 -0.83
N GLY A 245 19.66 -9.28 0.45
CA GLY A 245 19.92 -10.59 1.07
C GLY A 245 18.78 -11.59 0.86
N LEU A 246 17.60 -11.12 0.46
CA LEU A 246 16.38 -11.93 0.28
C LEU A 246 15.86 -11.92 -1.16
N ALA A 247 16.50 -11.16 -2.06
CA ALA A 247 16.22 -11.29 -3.48
C ALA A 247 16.74 -12.65 -3.95
N THR A 248 15.84 -13.55 -4.25
CA THR A 248 16.13 -14.75 -5.01
C THR A 248 16.17 -14.39 -6.50
N ASP A 249 16.75 -15.24 -7.34
CA ASP A 249 16.75 -15.04 -8.80
C ASP A 249 15.31 -14.89 -9.36
N ASP A 250 14.29 -15.25 -8.57
CA ASP A 250 12.88 -15.29 -8.97
C ASP A 250 11.97 -14.25 -8.23
N GLY A 251 12.52 -13.36 -7.39
CA GLY A 251 11.74 -12.30 -6.74
C GLY A 251 11.99 -12.11 -5.23
N VAL A 252 11.12 -11.34 -4.59
CA VAL A 252 11.15 -11.06 -3.14
C VAL A 252 10.38 -12.14 -2.38
N VAL A 253 10.98 -12.75 -1.38
CA VAL A 253 10.32 -13.71 -0.49
C VAL A 253 9.74 -12.98 0.71
N ALA A 254 8.43 -13.03 0.86
CA ALA A 254 7.75 -12.60 2.08
C ALA A 254 7.79 -13.75 3.10
N LEU A 255 8.44 -13.54 4.24
CA LEU A 255 8.48 -14.50 5.33
C LEU A 255 7.32 -14.24 6.29
N ALA A 256 6.41 -15.19 6.41
CA ALA A 256 5.37 -15.18 7.42
C ALA A 256 5.63 -16.31 8.42
N VAL A 257 5.57 -15.99 9.69
CA VAL A 257 5.57 -17.00 10.75
C VAL A 257 4.13 -17.32 11.11
N ASP A 258 3.74 -18.59 10.94
CA ASP A 258 2.38 -19.03 11.26
C ASP A 258 2.08 -18.82 12.75
N ASN A 259 1.06 -18.00 13.03
CA ASN A 259 0.58 -17.69 14.37
C ASN A 259 -0.40 -18.76 14.90
N SER A 260 -0.46 -19.94 14.28
CA SER A 260 -1.40 -21.04 14.64
C SER A 260 -1.21 -21.64 16.03
N SER A 261 -0.23 -21.18 16.82
CA SER A 261 -0.10 -21.59 18.22
C SER A 261 -1.19 -20.94 19.10
N GLU A 262 -1.68 -21.69 20.09
CA GLU A 262 -2.72 -21.30 21.07
C GLU A 262 -2.40 -20.02 21.91
N SER A 263 -1.33 -19.33 21.60
CA SER A 263 -0.92 -18.09 22.26
C SER A 263 -1.40 -16.86 21.47
N ASN A 264 -2.02 -15.89 22.13
CA ASN A 264 -2.36 -14.57 21.58
C ASN A 264 -1.09 -13.73 21.25
N LEU A 265 0.01 -14.36 20.91
CA LEU A 265 1.26 -13.71 20.56
C LEU A 265 1.34 -13.51 19.06
N LYS A 266 1.72 -12.31 18.68
CA LYS A 266 2.05 -11.95 17.32
C LYS A 266 3.54 -12.12 17.07
N THR A 267 3.93 -12.24 15.82
CA THR A 267 5.33 -12.42 15.42
C THR A 267 5.74 -11.34 14.41
N ALA A 268 6.99 -10.93 14.50
CA ALA A 268 7.61 -10.03 13.53
C ALA A 268 9.01 -10.51 13.18
N VAL A 269 9.23 -10.79 11.90
CA VAL A 269 10.53 -11.26 11.40
C VAL A 269 11.48 -10.06 11.27
N ILE A 270 12.73 -10.25 11.67
CA ILE A 270 13.82 -9.32 11.34
C ILE A 270 14.46 -9.84 10.06
N TYR A 271 14.28 -9.14 8.95
CA TYR A 271 14.67 -9.60 7.60
C TYR A 271 16.20 -9.62 7.35
N SER A 272 16.99 -9.44 8.37
CA SER A 272 18.46 -9.57 8.30
C SER A 272 18.87 -10.93 8.80
N PRO A 273 19.50 -11.76 7.95
CA PRO A 273 19.97 -13.09 8.38
C PRO A 273 21.12 -12.97 9.40
N ILE A 274 21.18 -13.94 10.29
CA ILE A 274 22.20 -14.01 11.33
C ILE A 274 22.92 -15.36 11.33
N GLU A 275 24.05 -15.44 12.03
CA GLU A 275 24.76 -16.69 12.22
C GLU A 275 23.99 -17.65 13.14
N GLN A 276 23.98 -18.96 12.82
CA GLN A 276 23.27 -20.01 13.58
C GLN A 276 23.60 -20.04 15.07
N ASN A 277 24.81 -19.62 15.45
CA ASN A 277 25.28 -19.64 16.83
C ASN A 277 24.99 -18.34 17.61
N THR A 278 24.29 -17.39 17.01
CA THR A 278 23.95 -16.15 17.66
C THR A 278 23.01 -16.38 18.84
N LYS A 279 23.41 -15.88 20.00
CA LYS A 279 22.64 -16.04 21.27
C LYS A 279 22.01 -14.74 21.72
N HIS A 280 22.50 -13.63 21.21
CA HIS A 280 22.13 -12.30 21.62
C HIS A 280 21.99 -11.39 20.40
N ILE A 281 20.96 -10.58 20.36
CA ILE A 281 20.66 -9.68 19.25
C ILE A 281 20.33 -8.30 19.79
N GLU A 282 20.99 -7.31 19.23
CA GLU A 282 20.65 -5.90 19.36
C GLU A 282 19.72 -5.52 18.20
N CYS A 283 18.45 -5.26 18.47
CA CYS A 283 17.49 -4.84 17.47
C CYS A 283 16.78 -3.55 17.85
N CYS A 284 16.06 -2.98 16.91
CA CYS A 284 15.31 -1.76 17.11
C CYS A 284 13.90 -1.94 16.55
N LEU A 285 12.89 -1.59 17.31
CA LEU A 285 11.53 -1.37 16.80
C LEU A 285 11.51 -0.05 16.04
N VAL A 286 11.39 -0.10 14.74
CA VAL A 286 11.54 1.07 13.86
C VAL A 286 10.21 1.71 13.54
N CYS A 287 9.21 0.88 13.24
CA CYS A 287 7.92 1.34 12.77
C CYS A 287 6.79 0.50 13.37
N CYS A 288 5.67 1.15 13.65
CA CYS A 288 4.41 0.54 14.06
C CYS A 288 3.29 1.12 13.19
N GLU A 289 2.40 0.27 12.72
CA GLU A 289 1.26 0.67 11.92
C GLU A 289 -0.03 0.08 12.49
N LYS A 290 -1.07 0.89 12.52
CA LYS A 290 -2.40 0.51 12.99
C LYS A 290 -3.43 0.94 11.96
N ILE A 291 -4.25 0.01 11.50
CA ILE A 291 -5.41 0.30 10.66
C ILE A 291 -6.58 0.63 11.57
N LEU A 292 -7.33 1.65 11.23
CA LEU A 292 -8.47 2.15 12.01
C LEU A 292 -9.77 2.00 11.21
N ASP A 293 -10.87 1.75 11.91
CA ASP A 293 -12.21 1.67 11.30
C ASP A 293 -12.72 3.01 10.77
N LYS A 294 -12.10 4.11 11.20
CA LYS A 294 -12.46 5.47 10.76
C LYS A 294 -11.23 6.19 10.27
N PRO A 295 -11.38 7.06 9.27
CA PRO A 295 -10.25 7.80 8.74
C PRO A 295 -9.63 8.71 9.81
N VAL A 296 -8.30 8.73 9.84
CA VAL A 296 -7.52 9.68 10.66
C VAL A 296 -7.62 11.07 10.05
N THR A 297 -7.63 11.14 8.73
CA THR A 297 -7.67 12.39 7.96
C THR A 297 -8.43 12.17 6.67
N GLU A 298 -9.25 13.16 6.28
CA GLU A 298 -9.84 13.27 4.94
C GLU A 298 -9.24 14.47 4.22
N TYR A 299 -8.77 14.25 3.00
CA TYR A 299 -8.32 15.29 2.07
C TYR A 299 -9.36 15.47 0.98
N ARG A 300 -9.74 16.72 0.67
CA ARG A 300 -10.76 17.05 -0.32
C ARG A 300 -10.15 17.90 -1.42
N PHE A 301 -10.30 17.45 -2.64
CA PHE A 301 -9.80 18.13 -3.83
C PHE A 301 -10.99 18.50 -4.72
N SER A 302 -11.23 19.81 -4.87
CA SER A 302 -12.23 20.31 -5.83
C SER A 302 -11.69 20.16 -7.24
N ILE A 303 -12.54 19.68 -8.15
CA ILE A 303 -12.19 19.45 -9.54
C ILE A 303 -13.17 20.17 -10.49
#